data_b28bae64da7cd22676f7e20149c3d2e8
#
_entry.id   b28bae64da7cd22676f7e20149c3d2e8
#
_cell.length_a   1.000
_cell.length_b   1.000
_cell.length_c   1.000
_cell.angle_alpha   90.00
_cell.angle_beta   90.00
_cell.angle_gamma   90.00
#
_symmetry.space_group_name_H-M   'P 1'
#
loop_
_entity.id
_entity.type
_entity.pdbx_description
1 polymer ?
#
loop_
_entity_poly.entity_id
_entity_poly.type
_entity_poly.pdbx_seq_one_letter_code
_entity_poly.pdbx_strand_id
1 'polypeptide(L)'
;MTAARVMWMRGGTSKGAFFLAADLPADTAARDAFLLRIMGSPDPRQIDGMGGADPLTSKVAVVSKSTRDGADVDYLFLQVFVDQAIVSDAQNCGNILAGVGPFAIERGLVDAQDGETHVRVYLVNTGQQAVATVQTPGGRVTYAGDARIDGVPGTAAPIPLEFRDTAGSSCGALLPSGNVVDVVEGVPVTLIDNGMPCVVLKAEDVGVTGYEDRETLDADTALKARIEAIRLAVGERMHLGDVREKSVPKMMLVAPPRNGGAVTVRSFIPHRAHASIGVLGAVSVATACLLAGSPAAEVAVIPEGRRKTLSVEHPSGETTCVMELDEQGAVVTAAMLRTARKLMDGEVFA
;
A
#
# COMPACT_ATOMS: atom_id res chain seq x y z
N MET A 1 -28.38 -14.15 -4.25
CA MET A 1 -27.81 -14.69 -2.99
C MET A 1 -28.39 -13.87 -1.86
N THR A 2 -28.84 -14.50 -0.78
CA THR A 2 -29.51 -13.82 0.35
C THR A 2 -28.61 -13.73 1.59
N ALA A 3 -27.58 -14.55 1.68
CA ALA A 3 -26.59 -14.54 2.76
C ALA A 3 -25.25 -15.09 2.29
N ALA A 4 -24.16 -14.67 2.94
CA ALA A 4 -22.82 -15.21 2.72
C ALA A 4 -22.04 -15.26 4.04
N ARG A 5 -21.16 -16.26 4.16
CA ARG A 5 -20.21 -16.34 5.27
C ARG A 5 -19.14 -15.26 5.12
N VAL A 6 -18.95 -14.46 6.13
CA VAL A 6 -18.04 -13.29 6.10
C VAL A 6 -17.18 -13.26 7.35
N MET A 7 -15.95 -12.79 7.20
CA MET A 7 -15.13 -12.31 8.31
C MET A 7 -14.95 -10.81 8.16
N TRP A 8 -15.40 -10.04 9.14
CA TRP A 8 -15.21 -8.59 9.17
C TRP A 8 -13.91 -8.27 9.88
N MET A 9 -12.98 -7.65 9.18
CA MET A 9 -11.62 -7.44 9.69
C MET A 9 -11.14 -6.01 9.49
N ARG A 10 -10.28 -5.57 10.39
CA ARG A 10 -9.33 -4.50 10.13
C ARG A 10 -8.07 -5.10 9.52
N GLY A 11 -7.61 -4.55 8.43
CA GLY A 11 -6.28 -4.77 7.88
C GLY A 11 -5.57 -3.42 7.75
N GLY A 12 -4.39 -3.26 8.38
CA GLY A 12 -3.73 -1.96 8.45
C GLY A 12 -4.66 -0.88 8.99
N THR A 13 -4.73 0.25 8.30
CA THR A 13 -5.63 1.38 8.61
C THR A 13 -6.98 1.29 7.90
N SER A 14 -7.30 0.15 7.29
CA SER A 14 -8.58 -0.08 6.59
C SER A 14 -9.39 -1.17 7.28
N LYS A 15 -10.69 -1.21 6.98
CA LYS A 15 -11.64 -2.19 7.49
C LYS A 15 -12.53 -2.68 6.36
N GLY A 16 -12.86 -3.97 6.35
CA GLY A 16 -13.69 -4.53 5.29
C GLY A 16 -14.13 -5.97 5.52
N ALA A 17 -14.90 -6.46 4.56
CA ALA A 17 -15.42 -7.81 4.51
C ALA A 17 -14.42 -8.73 3.80
N PHE A 18 -14.15 -9.89 4.39
CA PHE A 18 -13.31 -10.94 3.81
C PHE A 18 -14.19 -12.15 3.51
N PHE A 19 -14.16 -12.60 2.26
CA PHE A 19 -14.94 -13.75 1.77
C PHE A 19 -14.03 -14.79 1.14
N LEU A 20 -14.41 -16.07 1.27
CA LEU A 20 -13.96 -17.05 0.31
C LEU A 20 -14.63 -16.78 -1.04
N ALA A 21 -13.90 -16.95 -2.14
CA ALA A 21 -14.47 -16.76 -3.47
C ALA A 21 -15.70 -17.68 -3.71
N ALA A 22 -15.68 -18.87 -3.11
CA ALA A 22 -16.78 -19.84 -3.20
C ALA A 22 -18.06 -19.40 -2.45
N ASP A 23 -17.95 -18.46 -1.51
CA ASP A 23 -19.08 -17.94 -0.73
C ASP A 23 -19.79 -16.77 -1.44
N LEU A 24 -19.30 -16.34 -2.61
CA LEU A 24 -19.86 -15.24 -3.40
C LEU A 24 -20.37 -15.73 -4.76
N PRO A 25 -21.30 -14.98 -5.39
CA PRO A 25 -21.70 -15.26 -6.77
C PRO A 25 -20.50 -15.27 -7.73
N ALA A 26 -20.42 -16.26 -8.60
CA ALA A 26 -19.37 -16.32 -9.62
C ALA A 26 -19.55 -15.27 -10.74
N ASP A 27 -20.80 -14.90 -11.01
CA ASP A 27 -21.11 -13.80 -11.94
C ASP A 27 -20.77 -12.45 -11.31
N THR A 28 -19.98 -11.65 -12.03
CA THR A 28 -19.48 -10.36 -11.54
C THR A 28 -20.60 -9.38 -11.19
N ALA A 29 -21.64 -9.28 -12.03
CA ALA A 29 -22.73 -8.35 -11.78
C ALA A 29 -23.55 -8.75 -10.55
N ALA A 30 -23.81 -10.06 -10.38
CA ALA A 30 -24.50 -10.59 -9.20
C ALA A 30 -23.66 -10.43 -7.93
N ARG A 31 -22.33 -10.63 -8.02
CA ARG A 31 -21.40 -10.39 -6.91
C ARG A 31 -21.42 -8.90 -6.50
N ASP A 32 -21.28 -8.00 -7.46
CA ASP A 32 -21.21 -6.56 -7.20
C ASP A 32 -22.52 -6.02 -6.63
N ALA A 33 -23.67 -6.50 -7.13
CA ALA A 33 -24.98 -6.16 -6.56
C ALA A 33 -25.13 -6.64 -5.11
N PHE A 34 -24.64 -7.85 -4.79
CA PHE A 34 -24.61 -8.38 -3.43
C PHE A 34 -23.72 -7.51 -2.53
N LEU A 35 -22.50 -7.16 -3.01
CA LEU A 35 -21.55 -6.35 -2.25
C LEU A 35 -22.07 -4.92 -1.98
N LEU A 36 -22.69 -4.29 -2.97
CA LEU A 36 -23.34 -2.99 -2.79
C LEU A 36 -24.43 -3.06 -1.70
N ARG A 37 -25.25 -4.10 -1.75
CA ARG A 37 -26.34 -4.29 -0.79
C ARG A 37 -25.86 -4.48 0.64
N ILE A 38 -24.87 -5.37 0.87
CA ILE A 38 -24.35 -5.62 2.22
C ILE A 38 -23.54 -4.46 2.78
N MET A 39 -22.92 -3.64 1.91
CA MET A 39 -22.21 -2.42 2.35
C MET A 39 -23.14 -1.25 2.60
N GLY A 40 -24.38 -1.28 2.09
CA GLY A 40 -25.32 -0.19 2.19
C GLY A 40 -25.08 0.93 1.20
N SER A 41 -24.48 0.61 0.05
CA SER A 41 -24.20 1.57 -1.03
C SER A 41 -25.27 1.52 -2.12
N PRO A 42 -25.59 2.67 -2.76
CA PRO A 42 -25.05 4.01 -2.53
C PRO A 42 -25.83 4.76 -1.42
N ASP A 43 -25.19 5.05 -0.33
CA ASP A 43 -25.67 5.94 0.72
C ASP A 43 -24.45 6.54 1.44
N PRO A 44 -24.30 7.87 1.57
CA PRO A 44 -23.18 8.50 2.27
C PRO A 44 -22.96 8.02 3.70
N ARG A 45 -23.99 7.49 4.36
CA ARG A 45 -23.90 6.93 5.71
C ARG A 45 -23.78 5.42 5.73
N GLN A 46 -24.06 4.75 4.59
CA GLN A 46 -24.14 3.27 4.51
C GLN A 46 -24.97 2.66 5.65
N ILE A 47 -26.08 3.35 6.02
CA ILE A 47 -26.83 3.06 7.26
C ILE A 47 -27.51 1.69 7.23
N ASP A 48 -27.85 1.20 6.04
CA ASP A 48 -28.51 -0.11 5.84
C ASP A 48 -27.50 -1.17 5.38
N GLY A 49 -26.26 -1.11 5.90
CA GLY A 49 -25.20 -2.05 5.57
C GLY A 49 -24.06 -2.03 6.57
N MET A 50 -23.01 -2.79 6.25
CA MET A 50 -21.81 -2.95 7.09
C MET A 50 -20.74 -1.87 6.82
N GLY A 51 -20.88 -1.08 5.78
CA GLY A 51 -19.95 -0.01 5.45
C GLY A 51 -19.88 1.05 6.55
N GLY A 52 -18.75 1.76 6.62
CA GLY A 52 -18.49 2.74 7.67
C GLY A 52 -18.50 4.18 7.17
N ALA A 53 -19.22 4.48 6.10
CA ALA A 53 -19.37 5.83 5.53
C ALA A 53 -18.05 6.50 5.11
N ASP A 54 -17.00 5.70 4.88
CA ASP A 54 -15.67 6.16 4.48
C ASP A 54 -15.05 5.13 3.53
N PRO A 55 -14.31 5.55 2.48
CA PRO A 55 -13.64 4.63 1.58
C PRO A 55 -12.67 3.65 2.25
N LEU A 56 -12.08 4.01 3.41
CA LEU A 56 -11.20 3.12 4.17
C LEU A 56 -11.96 2.01 4.91
N THR A 57 -13.27 2.17 5.08
CA THR A 57 -14.12 1.23 5.81
C THR A 57 -15.20 0.58 4.93
N SER A 58 -15.07 0.71 3.59
CA SER A 58 -15.99 0.15 2.59
C SER A 58 -15.22 -0.68 1.57
N LYS A 59 -14.54 -1.74 2.05
CA LYS A 59 -13.60 -2.56 1.28
C LYS A 59 -13.94 -4.04 1.39
N VAL A 60 -13.54 -4.80 0.36
CA VAL A 60 -13.76 -6.26 0.29
C VAL A 60 -12.47 -6.95 -0.13
N ALA A 61 -12.18 -8.06 0.53
CA ALA A 61 -11.21 -9.06 0.12
C ALA A 61 -11.93 -10.33 -0.32
N VAL A 62 -11.69 -10.78 -1.53
CA VAL A 62 -12.13 -12.09 -2.02
C VAL A 62 -10.89 -12.98 -2.12
N VAL A 63 -10.89 -14.10 -1.39
CA VAL A 63 -9.73 -14.98 -1.26
C VAL A 63 -10.08 -16.38 -1.70
N SER A 64 -9.18 -17.00 -2.45
CA SER A 64 -9.32 -18.42 -2.86
C SER A 64 -7.99 -19.14 -2.72
N LYS A 65 -8.03 -20.48 -2.68
CA LYS A 65 -6.82 -21.28 -2.83
C LYS A 65 -6.22 -21.01 -4.21
N SER A 66 -4.92 -20.73 -4.26
CA SER A 66 -4.23 -20.53 -5.52
C SER A 66 -3.95 -21.87 -6.23
N THR A 67 -4.05 -21.85 -7.55
CA THR A 67 -3.55 -22.91 -8.42
C THR A 67 -2.25 -22.52 -9.12
N ARG A 68 -1.70 -21.35 -8.77
CA ARG A 68 -0.48 -20.80 -9.37
C ARG A 68 0.75 -21.29 -8.64
N ASP A 69 1.79 -21.60 -9.37
CA ASP A 69 3.09 -21.92 -8.78
C ASP A 69 3.61 -20.73 -7.96
N GLY A 70 4.10 -21.05 -6.76
CA GLY A 70 4.66 -20.03 -5.86
C GLY A 70 3.66 -19.22 -5.06
N ALA A 71 2.35 -19.41 -5.21
CA ALA A 71 1.32 -18.76 -4.42
C ALA A 71 0.47 -19.78 -3.63
N ASP A 72 0.11 -19.44 -2.41
CA ASP A 72 -0.79 -20.24 -1.57
C ASP A 72 -2.24 -19.84 -1.77
N VAL A 73 -2.50 -18.54 -1.95
CA VAL A 73 -3.83 -17.98 -2.15
C VAL A 73 -3.82 -16.88 -3.20
N ASP A 74 -4.94 -16.73 -3.89
CA ASP A 74 -5.27 -15.61 -4.75
C ASP A 74 -6.10 -14.61 -3.96
N TYR A 75 -5.78 -13.33 -4.06
CA TYR A 75 -6.47 -12.23 -3.42
C TYR A 75 -6.93 -11.21 -4.45
N LEU A 76 -8.25 -11.04 -4.56
CA LEU A 76 -8.90 -9.97 -5.32
C LEU A 76 -9.39 -8.90 -4.34
N PHE A 77 -8.89 -7.69 -4.49
CA PHE A 77 -9.36 -6.53 -3.77
C PHE A 77 -10.50 -5.83 -4.52
N LEU A 78 -11.55 -5.46 -3.79
CA LEU A 78 -12.66 -4.69 -4.33
C LEU A 78 -12.92 -3.45 -3.44
N GLN A 79 -12.98 -2.29 -4.08
CA GLN A 79 -13.44 -1.06 -3.43
C GLN A 79 -14.93 -0.89 -3.70
N VAL A 80 -15.74 -0.90 -2.66
CA VAL A 80 -17.15 -0.53 -2.76
C VAL A 80 -17.26 0.96 -2.50
N PHE A 81 -17.75 1.72 -3.50
CA PHE A 81 -17.91 3.16 -3.34
C PHE A 81 -19.06 3.46 -2.37
N VAL A 82 -18.88 4.49 -1.55
CA VAL A 82 -19.83 4.83 -0.47
C VAL A 82 -21.11 5.42 -1.04
N ASP A 83 -20.98 6.42 -1.91
CA ASP A 83 -22.03 7.29 -2.43
C ASP A 83 -22.41 7.00 -3.89
N GLN A 84 -21.78 5.98 -4.49
CA GLN A 84 -22.03 5.54 -5.86
C GLN A 84 -22.25 4.03 -5.92
N ALA A 85 -23.11 3.58 -6.81
CA ALA A 85 -23.35 2.15 -7.03
C ALA A 85 -22.22 1.52 -7.87
N ILE A 86 -20.97 1.59 -7.37
CA ILE A 86 -19.77 1.13 -8.06
C ILE A 86 -18.98 0.18 -7.15
N VAL A 87 -18.59 -0.97 -7.70
CA VAL A 87 -17.56 -1.86 -7.15
C VAL A 87 -16.39 -1.85 -8.11
N SER A 88 -15.20 -1.50 -7.64
CA SER A 88 -14.01 -1.34 -8.47
C SER A 88 -12.90 -2.29 -8.05
N ASP A 89 -12.26 -2.93 -9.01
CA ASP A 89 -11.06 -3.76 -8.89
C ASP A 89 -9.80 -3.09 -9.48
N ALA A 90 -9.89 -1.81 -9.84
CA ALA A 90 -8.84 -1.09 -10.58
C ALA A 90 -7.53 -0.90 -9.81
N GLN A 91 -7.44 -1.28 -8.54
CA GLN A 91 -6.27 -1.11 -7.69
C GLN A 91 -6.13 -2.22 -6.63
N ASN A 92 -4.94 -2.37 -6.07
CA ASN A 92 -4.71 -3.17 -4.86
C ASN A 92 -4.87 -2.35 -3.58
N CYS A 93 -5.02 -3.05 -2.45
CA CYS A 93 -5.00 -2.44 -1.13
C CYS A 93 -4.08 -3.20 -0.17
N GLY A 94 -2.86 -2.68 0.06
CA GLY A 94 -1.88 -3.26 0.99
C GLY A 94 -2.34 -3.27 2.44
N ASN A 95 -3.26 -2.38 2.83
CA ASN A 95 -3.85 -2.40 4.17
C ASN A 95 -4.77 -3.62 4.35
N ILE A 96 -5.70 -3.85 3.44
CA ILE A 96 -6.59 -5.03 3.48
C ILE A 96 -5.78 -6.32 3.31
N LEU A 97 -4.72 -6.32 2.50
CA LEU A 97 -3.81 -7.46 2.33
C LEU A 97 -3.28 -8.01 3.67
N ALA A 98 -3.05 -7.13 4.68
CA ALA A 98 -2.61 -7.57 6.01
C ALA A 98 -3.59 -8.54 6.69
N GLY A 99 -4.86 -8.50 6.35
CA GLY A 99 -5.87 -9.45 6.85
C GLY A 99 -5.95 -10.76 6.07
N VAL A 100 -5.37 -10.81 4.85
CA VAL A 100 -5.51 -11.97 3.95
C VAL A 100 -4.81 -13.21 4.50
N GLY A 101 -3.58 -13.06 5.03
CA GLY A 101 -2.84 -14.17 5.64
C GLY A 101 -3.60 -14.81 6.82
N PRO A 102 -3.95 -14.03 7.85
CA PRO A 102 -4.76 -14.53 8.97
C PRO A 102 -6.09 -15.16 8.51
N PHE A 103 -6.80 -14.52 7.59
CA PHE A 103 -8.04 -15.06 7.02
C PHE A 103 -7.84 -16.40 6.34
N ALA A 104 -6.81 -16.53 5.51
CA ALA A 104 -6.51 -17.76 4.78
C ALA A 104 -6.22 -18.94 5.71
N ILE A 105 -5.46 -18.69 6.78
CA ILE A 105 -5.18 -19.71 7.82
C ILE A 105 -6.48 -20.09 8.55
N GLU A 106 -7.25 -19.15 9.03
CA GLU A 106 -8.49 -19.41 9.78
C GLU A 106 -9.59 -20.06 8.91
N ARG A 107 -9.54 -19.89 7.59
CA ARG A 107 -10.43 -20.56 6.62
C ARG A 107 -9.89 -21.90 6.10
N GLY A 108 -8.72 -22.33 6.58
CA GLY A 108 -8.12 -23.61 6.19
C GLY A 108 -7.60 -23.65 4.75
N LEU A 109 -7.32 -22.48 4.14
CA LEU A 109 -6.67 -22.40 2.84
C LEU A 109 -5.15 -22.65 2.95
N VAL A 110 -4.58 -22.35 4.12
CA VAL A 110 -3.17 -22.54 4.45
C VAL A 110 -3.05 -23.17 5.82
N ASP A 111 -2.25 -24.22 5.93
CA ASP A 111 -1.97 -24.88 7.21
C ASP A 111 -1.01 -24.01 8.05
N ALA A 112 -1.38 -23.76 9.30
CA ALA A 112 -0.55 -23.00 10.21
C ALA A 112 0.69 -23.79 10.64
N GLN A 113 1.84 -23.13 10.68
CA GLN A 113 3.06 -23.63 11.33
C GLN A 113 3.12 -23.09 12.77
N ASP A 114 3.89 -23.74 13.66
CA ASP A 114 4.11 -23.20 14.99
C ASP A 114 5.08 -22.00 14.94
N GLY A 115 4.75 -20.94 15.66
CA GLY A 115 5.50 -19.69 15.71
C GLY A 115 5.08 -18.71 14.63
N GLU A 116 5.50 -18.90 13.41
CA GLU A 116 5.19 -18.02 12.27
C GLU A 116 4.75 -18.82 11.04
N THR A 117 3.77 -18.30 10.33
CA THR A 117 3.30 -18.86 9.05
C THR A 117 3.46 -17.83 7.94
N HIS A 118 4.20 -18.20 6.90
CA HIS A 118 4.35 -17.38 5.69
C HIS A 118 3.28 -17.75 4.69
N VAL A 119 2.43 -16.78 4.35
CA VAL A 119 1.36 -16.94 3.36
C VAL A 119 1.74 -16.19 2.09
N ARG A 120 1.95 -16.92 1.00
CA ARG A 120 2.27 -16.35 -0.32
C ARG A 120 0.97 -15.99 -1.03
N VAL A 121 0.78 -14.72 -1.29
CA VAL A 121 -0.45 -14.14 -1.84
C VAL A 121 -0.21 -13.65 -3.25
N TYR A 122 -0.97 -14.14 -4.22
CA TYR A 122 -1.05 -13.57 -5.56
C TYR A 122 -2.10 -12.46 -5.58
N LEU A 123 -1.72 -11.28 -6.01
CA LEU A 123 -2.55 -10.07 -6.08
C LEU A 123 -3.24 -10.02 -7.45
N VAL A 124 -4.48 -10.48 -7.54
CA VAL A 124 -5.21 -10.64 -8.81
C VAL A 124 -5.33 -9.33 -9.58
N ASN A 125 -5.52 -8.21 -8.87
CA ASN A 125 -5.67 -6.90 -9.49
C ASN A 125 -4.45 -6.42 -10.30
N THR A 126 -3.23 -6.83 -9.90
CA THR A 126 -1.98 -6.30 -10.50
C THR A 126 -1.02 -7.38 -10.99
N GLY A 127 -1.30 -8.66 -10.72
CA GLY A 127 -0.42 -9.76 -11.07
C GLY A 127 0.84 -9.90 -10.21
N GLN A 128 0.97 -9.11 -9.17
CA GLN A 128 2.12 -9.11 -8.25
C GLN A 128 1.98 -10.20 -7.18
N GLN A 129 3.08 -10.47 -6.47
CA GLN A 129 3.10 -11.38 -5.33
C GLN A 129 3.52 -10.66 -4.05
N ALA A 130 2.94 -11.11 -2.93
CA ALA A 130 3.34 -10.69 -1.60
C ALA A 130 3.42 -11.90 -0.66
N VAL A 131 4.27 -11.79 0.37
CA VAL A 131 4.30 -12.75 1.46
C VAL A 131 3.86 -12.06 2.73
N ALA A 132 2.81 -12.57 3.36
CA ALA A 132 2.36 -12.13 4.68
C ALA A 132 2.91 -13.07 5.75
N THR A 133 3.72 -12.55 6.68
CA THR A 133 4.19 -13.31 7.83
C THR A 133 3.18 -13.14 8.96
N VAL A 134 2.50 -14.23 9.32
CA VAL A 134 1.45 -14.25 10.34
C VAL A 134 1.98 -14.92 11.60
N GLN A 135 1.75 -14.30 12.77
CA GLN A 135 2.10 -14.90 14.07
C GLN A 135 1.12 -16.03 14.41
N THR A 136 1.66 -17.25 14.56
CA THR A 136 0.87 -18.48 14.77
C THR A 136 1.41 -19.36 15.88
N PRO A 137 1.58 -18.84 17.11
CA PRO A 137 2.03 -19.65 18.24
C PRO A 137 1.05 -20.79 18.51
N GLY A 138 1.58 -22.01 18.67
CA GLY A 138 0.78 -23.23 18.85
C GLY A 138 -0.09 -23.57 17.63
N GLY A 139 0.29 -23.12 16.42
CA GLY A 139 -0.45 -23.39 15.19
C GLY A 139 -1.77 -22.60 15.06
N ARG A 140 -1.92 -21.48 15.76
CA ARG A 140 -3.13 -20.66 15.74
C ARG A 140 -2.81 -19.19 15.52
N VAL A 141 -3.61 -18.53 14.68
CA VAL A 141 -3.46 -17.09 14.47
C VAL A 141 -3.62 -16.32 15.78
N THR A 142 -2.66 -15.47 16.11
CA THR A 142 -2.79 -14.48 17.17
C THR A 142 -2.88 -13.07 16.59
N TYR A 143 -3.76 -12.27 17.18
CA TYR A 143 -3.89 -10.84 16.86
C TYR A 143 -3.30 -9.95 17.96
N ALA A 144 -2.94 -10.56 19.12
CA ALA A 144 -2.31 -9.85 20.24
C ALA A 144 -0.80 -9.74 20.02
N GLY A 145 -0.24 -8.56 20.29
CA GLY A 145 1.19 -8.28 20.16
C GLY A 145 1.50 -6.81 20.41
N ASP A 146 2.75 -6.42 20.21
CA ASP A 146 3.29 -5.11 20.62
C ASP A 146 3.52 -4.16 19.43
N ALA A 147 3.23 -4.61 18.20
CA ALA A 147 3.45 -3.79 17.02
C ALA A 147 2.43 -2.65 16.94
N ARG A 148 2.93 -1.43 16.68
CA ARG A 148 2.13 -0.24 16.43
C ARG A 148 2.23 0.15 14.98
N ILE A 149 1.13 0.65 14.45
CA ILE A 149 1.09 1.34 13.15
C ILE A 149 0.28 2.63 13.33
N ASP A 150 0.70 3.69 12.68
CA ASP A 150 -0.01 4.96 12.75
C ASP A 150 -1.39 4.88 12.09
N GLY A 151 -2.32 5.65 12.64
CA GLY A 151 -3.73 5.59 12.25
C GLY A 151 -4.53 4.45 12.89
N VAL A 152 -3.90 3.64 13.77
CA VAL A 152 -4.59 2.57 14.52
C VAL A 152 -4.27 2.70 16.01
N PRO A 153 -5.27 2.83 16.89
CA PRO A 153 -5.02 2.90 18.33
C PRO A 153 -4.55 1.54 18.88
N GLY A 154 -3.65 1.60 19.88
CA GLY A 154 -3.14 0.42 20.58
C GLY A 154 -2.08 -0.36 19.81
N THR A 155 -1.91 -1.62 20.18
CA THR A 155 -0.93 -2.54 19.59
C THR A 155 -1.61 -3.83 19.13
N ALA A 156 -0.94 -4.58 18.26
CA ALA A 156 -1.40 -5.88 17.76
C ALA A 156 -0.21 -6.74 17.31
N ALA A 157 -0.45 -7.99 16.95
CA ALA A 157 0.57 -8.83 16.36
C ALA A 157 1.11 -8.23 15.05
N PRO A 158 2.45 -8.25 14.84
CA PRO A 158 3.02 -7.77 13.60
C PRO A 158 2.65 -8.69 12.43
N ILE A 159 2.35 -8.09 11.31
CA ILE A 159 2.17 -8.77 10.02
C ILE A 159 3.08 -8.05 9.01
N PRO A 160 4.36 -8.44 8.91
CA PRO A 160 5.21 -8.00 7.81
C PRO A 160 4.63 -8.46 6.48
N LEU A 161 4.49 -7.52 5.56
CA LEU A 161 4.10 -7.75 4.16
C LEU A 161 5.33 -7.54 3.30
N GLU A 162 5.93 -8.61 2.81
CA GLU A 162 7.01 -8.58 1.85
C GLU A 162 6.42 -8.57 0.44
N PHE A 163 6.80 -7.59 -0.35
CA PHE A 163 6.44 -7.51 -1.76
C PHE A 163 7.60 -8.02 -2.61
N ARG A 164 7.30 -8.95 -3.52
CA ARG A 164 8.29 -9.56 -4.42
C ARG A 164 8.08 -9.06 -5.84
N ASP A 165 9.18 -9.03 -6.59
CA ASP A 165 9.18 -8.67 -8.01
C ASP A 165 8.50 -7.32 -8.28
N THR A 166 8.65 -6.38 -7.33
CA THR A 166 8.06 -5.04 -7.43
C THR A 166 8.93 -4.09 -8.24
N ALA A 167 10.21 -4.36 -8.34
CA ALA A 167 11.16 -3.52 -9.07
C ALA A 167 10.79 -3.47 -10.56
N GLY A 168 10.43 -2.28 -11.04
CA GLY A 168 10.07 -2.07 -12.43
C GLY A 168 8.71 -2.61 -12.84
N SER A 169 7.83 -2.93 -11.90
CA SER A 169 6.53 -3.56 -12.20
C SER A 169 5.65 -2.77 -13.18
N SER A 170 5.80 -1.46 -13.24
CA SER A 170 5.07 -0.59 -14.17
C SER A 170 5.98 0.02 -15.25
N CYS A 171 7.26 0.24 -14.92
CA CYS A 171 8.21 0.95 -15.77
C CYS A 171 9.26 0.03 -16.42
N GLY A 172 9.24 -1.27 -16.14
CA GLY A 172 10.16 -2.27 -16.69
C GLY A 172 11.52 -2.36 -15.99
N ALA A 173 11.89 -1.38 -15.15
CA ALA A 173 13.11 -1.38 -14.36
C ALA A 173 12.95 -0.60 -13.07
N LEU A 174 13.74 -0.93 -12.02
CA LEU A 174 13.79 -0.18 -10.76
C LEU A 174 14.10 1.29 -10.99
N LEU A 175 15.06 1.57 -11.84
CA LEU A 175 15.45 2.90 -12.32
C LEU A 175 15.15 2.98 -13.83
N PRO A 176 13.98 3.45 -14.25
CA PRO A 176 13.56 3.40 -15.65
C PRO A 176 14.47 4.18 -16.60
N SER A 177 15.10 5.28 -16.12
CA SER A 177 16.06 6.05 -16.91
C SER A 177 17.46 5.42 -16.94
N GLY A 178 17.73 4.41 -16.12
CA GLY A 178 19.05 3.83 -15.90
C GLY A 178 19.96 4.64 -14.98
N ASN A 179 19.54 5.83 -14.54
CA ASN A 179 20.31 6.73 -13.68
C ASN A 179 19.74 6.77 -12.25
N VAL A 180 20.63 6.93 -11.26
CA VAL A 180 20.20 7.23 -9.88
C VAL A 180 19.65 8.67 -9.79
N VAL A 181 20.25 9.59 -10.53
CA VAL A 181 19.84 11.00 -10.58
C VAL A 181 19.70 11.46 -12.04
N ASP A 182 18.56 12.03 -12.34
CA ASP A 182 18.29 12.81 -13.54
C ASP A 182 18.10 14.29 -13.18
N VAL A 183 18.30 15.18 -14.15
CA VAL A 183 17.91 16.60 -14.02
C VAL A 183 16.70 16.84 -14.91
N VAL A 184 15.59 17.29 -14.30
CA VAL A 184 14.32 17.54 -14.98
C VAL A 184 13.82 18.92 -14.59
N GLU A 185 13.55 19.78 -15.56
CA GLU A 185 13.14 21.18 -15.31
C GLU A 185 14.09 21.90 -14.33
N GLY A 186 15.39 21.59 -14.42
CA GLY A 186 16.42 22.15 -13.54
C GLY A 186 16.47 21.57 -12.12
N VAL A 187 15.68 20.53 -11.81
CA VAL A 187 15.60 19.90 -10.50
C VAL A 187 16.25 18.51 -10.54
N PRO A 188 17.15 18.16 -9.60
CA PRO A 188 17.64 16.80 -9.43
C PRO A 188 16.53 15.87 -8.94
N VAL A 189 16.32 14.75 -9.63
CA VAL A 189 15.26 13.78 -9.31
C VAL A 189 15.78 12.35 -9.42
N THR A 190 15.22 11.44 -8.64
CA THR A 190 15.34 9.99 -8.89
C THR A 190 14.02 9.48 -9.46
N LEU A 191 14.08 8.88 -10.64
CA LEU A 191 12.96 8.19 -11.27
C LEU A 191 13.01 6.73 -10.83
N ILE A 192 12.05 6.30 -10.03
CA ILE A 192 12.08 4.97 -9.41
C ILE A 192 10.72 4.28 -9.49
N ASP A 193 10.75 2.96 -9.76
CA ASP A 193 9.60 2.07 -9.66
C ASP A 193 9.96 0.84 -8.84
N ASN A 194 9.64 0.84 -7.55
CA ASN A 194 9.65 -0.34 -6.71
C ASN A 194 8.21 -0.68 -6.28
N GLY A 195 7.39 -1.01 -7.27
CA GLY A 195 5.97 -1.30 -7.11
C GLY A 195 5.05 -0.07 -7.21
N MET A 196 5.63 1.13 -7.22
CA MET A 196 4.93 2.39 -7.52
C MET A 196 5.88 3.33 -8.25
N PRO A 197 5.55 3.73 -9.49
CA PRO A 197 6.30 4.76 -10.18
C PRO A 197 6.30 6.07 -9.40
N CYS A 198 7.48 6.51 -8.98
CA CYS A 198 7.69 7.72 -8.19
C CYS A 198 8.79 8.59 -8.80
N VAL A 199 8.61 9.89 -8.68
CA VAL A 199 9.65 10.92 -8.88
C VAL A 199 10.01 11.45 -7.50
N VAL A 200 11.22 11.15 -7.05
CA VAL A 200 11.71 11.55 -5.73
C VAL A 200 12.63 12.74 -5.89
N LEU A 201 12.36 13.83 -5.18
CA LEU A 201 13.12 15.08 -5.23
C LEU A 201 13.14 15.75 -3.85
N LYS A 202 14.13 16.62 -3.58
CA LYS A 202 14.14 17.37 -2.33
C LYS A 202 13.07 18.44 -2.35
N ALA A 203 12.40 18.62 -1.23
CA ALA A 203 11.35 19.65 -1.07
C ALA A 203 11.92 21.07 -1.29
N GLU A 204 13.13 21.33 -0.82
CA GLU A 204 13.81 22.63 -0.97
C GLU A 204 14.06 23.01 -2.43
N ASP A 205 14.29 22.04 -3.33
CA ASP A 205 14.56 22.30 -4.75
C ASP A 205 13.31 22.81 -5.51
N VAL A 206 12.14 22.65 -4.91
CA VAL A 206 10.87 23.19 -5.45
C VAL A 206 10.28 24.30 -4.58
N GLY A 207 11.05 24.80 -3.58
CA GLY A 207 10.73 26.02 -2.81
C GLY A 207 9.85 25.77 -1.58
N VAL A 208 9.74 24.52 -1.10
CA VAL A 208 9.01 24.17 0.13
C VAL A 208 9.94 23.48 1.12
N THR A 209 9.54 23.44 2.40
CA THR A 209 10.38 22.86 3.45
C THR A 209 10.24 21.32 3.56
N GLY A 210 9.15 20.76 3.04
CA GLY A 210 8.80 19.35 3.20
C GLY A 210 8.05 19.04 4.49
N TYR A 211 7.67 20.07 5.25
CA TYR A 211 6.96 19.89 6.54
C TYR A 211 5.59 20.55 6.57
N GLU A 212 5.20 21.17 5.48
CA GLU A 212 3.88 21.80 5.32
C GLU A 212 2.76 20.78 5.56
N ASP A 213 1.64 21.25 6.07
CA ASP A 213 0.43 20.46 6.13
C ASP A 213 -0.21 20.31 4.74
N ARG A 214 -1.18 19.41 4.67
CA ARG A 214 -1.85 19.07 3.42
C ARG A 214 -2.59 20.27 2.81
N GLU A 215 -3.25 21.05 3.64
CA GLU A 215 -4.06 22.18 3.24
C GLU A 215 -3.18 23.27 2.61
N THR A 216 -2.04 23.54 3.20
CA THR A 216 -1.03 24.48 2.68
C THR A 216 -0.52 24.03 1.31
N LEU A 217 -0.15 22.75 1.17
CA LEU A 217 0.36 22.20 -0.09
C LEU A 217 -0.73 22.18 -1.18
N ASP A 218 -1.97 21.84 -0.84
CA ASP A 218 -3.09 21.82 -1.80
C ASP A 218 -3.45 23.23 -2.28
N ALA A 219 -3.25 24.26 -1.44
CA ALA A 219 -3.49 25.67 -1.78
C ALA A 219 -2.37 26.27 -2.64
N ASP A 220 -1.14 25.72 -2.59
CA ASP A 220 0.00 26.25 -3.35
C ASP A 220 -0.08 25.86 -4.83
N THR A 221 -0.69 26.75 -5.62
CA THR A 221 -0.85 26.56 -7.06
C THR A 221 0.47 26.64 -7.83
N ALA A 222 1.45 27.43 -7.35
CA ALA A 222 2.75 27.57 -7.99
C ALA A 222 3.59 26.29 -7.82
N LEU A 223 3.63 25.74 -6.60
CA LEU A 223 4.24 24.43 -6.34
C LEU A 223 3.60 23.35 -7.22
N LYS A 224 2.26 23.26 -7.23
CA LYS A 224 1.56 22.24 -8.01
C LYS A 224 1.85 22.35 -9.51
N ALA A 225 1.92 23.55 -10.06
CA ALA A 225 2.29 23.76 -11.46
C ALA A 225 3.74 23.30 -11.73
N ARG A 226 4.68 23.58 -10.82
CA ARG A 226 6.09 23.19 -10.95
C ARG A 226 6.27 21.68 -10.90
N ILE A 227 5.68 20.99 -9.92
CA ILE A 227 5.79 19.52 -9.82
C ILE A 227 5.05 18.82 -10.96
N GLU A 228 3.94 19.39 -11.46
CA GLU A 228 3.24 18.85 -12.61
C GLU A 228 4.09 18.96 -13.89
N ALA A 229 4.79 20.07 -14.11
CA ALA A 229 5.72 20.21 -15.22
C ALA A 229 6.79 19.11 -15.21
N ILE A 230 7.39 18.84 -14.03
CA ILE A 230 8.35 17.74 -13.84
C ILE A 230 7.68 16.39 -14.14
N ARG A 231 6.48 16.15 -13.61
CA ARG A 231 5.75 14.88 -13.78
C ARG A 231 5.46 14.58 -15.25
N LEU A 232 5.02 15.58 -16.00
CA LEU A 232 4.75 15.46 -17.43
C LEU A 232 6.02 15.20 -18.24
N ALA A 233 7.13 15.86 -17.90
CA ALA A 233 8.41 15.71 -18.58
C ALA A 233 9.05 14.33 -18.42
N VAL A 234 8.70 13.57 -17.38
CA VAL A 234 9.31 12.25 -17.11
C VAL A 234 8.49 11.06 -17.61
N GLY A 235 7.26 11.27 -18.07
CA GLY A 235 6.37 10.18 -18.48
C GLY A 235 7.02 9.21 -19.46
N GLU A 236 7.60 9.71 -20.55
CA GLU A 236 8.31 8.91 -21.54
C GLU A 236 9.61 8.27 -20.97
N ARG A 237 10.35 9.01 -20.13
CA ARG A 237 11.60 8.51 -19.50
C ARG A 237 11.33 7.36 -18.54
N MET A 238 10.13 7.31 -17.96
CA MET A 238 9.67 6.25 -17.07
C MET A 238 8.89 5.14 -17.81
N HIS A 239 8.89 5.16 -19.14
CA HIS A 239 8.15 4.21 -19.99
C HIS A 239 6.64 4.18 -19.70
N LEU A 240 6.11 5.25 -19.13
CA LEU A 240 4.69 5.40 -18.82
C LEU A 240 3.89 6.04 -19.97
N GLY A 241 4.58 6.58 -20.99
CA GLY A 241 3.98 7.34 -22.08
C GLY A 241 3.36 8.65 -21.61
N ASP A 242 2.30 9.09 -22.26
CA ASP A 242 1.54 10.27 -21.85
C ASP A 242 0.89 10.03 -20.47
N VAL A 243 1.23 10.87 -19.51
CA VAL A 243 0.77 10.76 -18.12
C VAL A 243 -0.25 11.81 -17.71
N ARG A 244 -0.71 12.68 -18.64
CA ARG A 244 -1.65 13.77 -18.34
C ARG A 244 -2.91 13.30 -17.61
N GLU A 245 -3.46 12.18 -18.02
CA GLU A 245 -4.66 11.58 -17.43
C GLU A 245 -4.36 10.38 -16.51
N LYS A 246 -3.07 10.20 -16.13
CA LYS A 246 -2.65 9.10 -15.26
C LYS A 246 -2.41 9.59 -13.84
N SER A 247 -2.67 8.74 -12.88
CA SER A 247 -2.37 8.99 -11.46
C SER A 247 -0.91 8.70 -11.08
N VAL A 248 -0.08 8.32 -12.05
CA VAL A 248 1.36 8.02 -11.94
C VAL A 248 2.14 8.83 -12.96
N PRO A 249 3.45 9.09 -12.70
CA PRO A 249 4.17 8.81 -11.46
C PRO A 249 3.66 9.66 -10.29
N LYS A 250 3.91 9.18 -9.05
CA LYS A 250 3.65 9.97 -7.84
C LYS A 250 4.83 10.92 -7.61
N MET A 251 4.54 12.14 -7.18
CA MET A 251 5.59 13.10 -6.83
C MET A 251 5.89 13.01 -5.33
N MET A 252 7.14 12.74 -4.98
CA MET A 252 7.60 12.51 -3.61
C MET A 252 8.64 13.58 -3.23
N LEU A 253 8.20 14.56 -2.47
CA LEU A 253 9.06 15.63 -1.97
C LEU A 253 9.66 15.18 -0.63
N VAL A 254 10.97 15.00 -0.57
CA VAL A 254 11.68 14.50 0.61
C VAL A 254 12.41 15.60 1.35
N ALA A 255 12.52 15.44 2.67
CA ALA A 255 13.26 16.33 3.59
C ALA A 255 13.87 15.49 4.73
N PRO A 256 14.82 16.04 5.51
CA PRO A 256 15.34 15.37 6.70
C PRO A 256 14.24 14.96 7.67
N PRO A 257 14.39 13.84 8.40
CA PRO A 257 13.37 13.42 9.38
C PRO A 257 13.33 14.39 10.57
N ARG A 258 12.15 14.53 11.20
CA ARG A 258 11.96 15.39 12.39
C ARG A 258 11.55 14.63 13.65
N ASN A 259 10.98 13.44 13.49
CA ASN A 259 10.39 12.67 14.58
C ASN A 259 11.13 11.36 14.85
N GLY A 260 12.40 11.26 14.44
CA GLY A 260 13.23 10.08 14.64
C GLY A 260 13.09 9.03 13.53
N GLY A 261 12.38 9.35 12.44
CA GLY A 261 12.29 8.50 11.27
C GLY A 261 13.56 8.50 10.40
N ALA A 262 13.47 7.86 9.25
CA ALA A 262 14.55 7.82 8.26
C ALA A 262 14.49 9.00 7.28
N VAL A 263 13.31 9.43 6.89
CA VAL A 263 13.07 10.53 5.95
C VAL A 263 11.67 11.09 6.16
N THR A 264 11.49 12.38 5.95
CA THR A 264 10.16 13.00 5.84
C THR A 264 9.75 13.07 4.37
N VAL A 265 8.47 12.83 4.07
CA VAL A 265 7.92 12.91 2.72
C VAL A 265 6.61 13.69 2.65
N ARG A 266 6.43 14.42 1.55
CA ARG A 266 5.15 14.96 1.09
C ARG A 266 4.85 14.37 -0.27
N SER A 267 3.74 13.64 -0.37
CA SER A 267 3.35 12.89 -1.58
C SER A 267 2.19 13.57 -2.29
N PHE A 268 2.23 13.63 -3.63
CA PHE A 268 1.13 14.12 -4.46
C PHE A 268 0.59 13.03 -5.38
N ILE A 269 -0.77 12.99 -5.54
CA ILE A 269 -1.50 11.95 -6.29
C ILE A 269 -2.46 12.61 -7.30
N PRO A 270 -2.08 12.88 -8.51
CA PRO A 270 -0.89 13.64 -8.82
C PRO A 270 -1.04 15.11 -8.39
N HIS A 271 -2.31 15.64 -8.37
CA HIS A 271 -2.63 17.06 -8.21
C HIS A 271 -3.03 17.46 -6.78
N ARG A 272 -3.12 16.48 -5.88
CA ARG A 272 -3.48 16.70 -4.47
C ARG A 272 -2.46 16.08 -3.54
N ALA A 273 -2.16 16.79 -2.45
CA ALA A 273 -1.31 16.28 -1.39
C ALA A 273 -2.01 15.11 -0.66
N HIS A 274 -1.27 14.04 -0.43
CA HIS A 274 -1.73 12.89 0.33
C HIS A 274 -1.65 13.15 1.83
N ALA A 275 -2.67 12.78 2.59
CA ALA A 275 -2.64 12.91 4.05
C ALA A 275 -1.61 11.97 4.72
N SER A 276 -1.16 10.95 3.99
CA SER A 276 -0.19 9.94 4.42
C SER A 276 0.74 9.62 3.24
N ILE A 277 1.12 8.36 3.08
CA ILE A 277 1.81 7.84 1.89
C ILE A 277 1.21 6.48 1.51
N GLY A 278 1.13 6.21 0.20
CA GLY A 278 0.74 4.87 -0.27
C GLY A 278 1.82 3.82 0.05
N VAL A 279 1.39 2.58 0.33
CA VAL A 279 2.26 1.45 0.73
C VAL A 279 3.47 1.30 -0.20
N LEU A 280 3.24 1.07 -1.49
CA LEU A 280 4.32 0.89 -2.46
C LEU A 280 5.07 2.20 -2.77
N GLY A 281 4.43 3.35 -2.58
CA GLY A 281 5.10 4.65 -2.63
C GLY A 281 6.15 4.80 -1.53
N ALA A 282 5.83 4.36 -0.31
CA ALA A 282 6.79 4.33 0.80
C ALA A 282 7.95 3.37 0.52
N VAL A 283 7.68 2.20 -0.09
CA VAL A 283 8.73 1.26 -0.53
C VAL A 283 9.66 1.92 -1.56
N SER A 284 9.11 2.61 -2.56
CA SER A 284 9.91 3.32 -3.55
C SER A 284 10.77 4.42 -2.92
N VAL A 285 10.22 5.23 -1.99
CA VAL A 285 10.97 6.25 -1.26
C VAL A 285 12.06 5.63 -0.37
N ALA A 286 11.73 4.59 0.42
CA ALA A 286 12.69 3.89 1.27
C ALA A 286 13.83 3.27 0.45
N THR A 287 13.52 2.72 -0.73
CA THR A 287 14.54 2.24 -1.68
C THR A 287 15.42 3.38 -2.18
N ALA A 288 14.82 4.51 -2.56
CA ALA A 288 15.58 5.69 -2.99
C ALA A 288 16.53 6.20 -1.90
N CYS A 289 16.15 6.14 -0.62
CA CYS A 289 17.04 6.49 0.50
C CYS A 289 18.32 5.62 0.57
N LEU A 290 18.30 4.42 0.00
CA LEU A 290 19.42 3.49 -0.02
C LEU A 290 20.28 3.60 -1.28
N LEU A 291 19.86 4.39 -2.28
CA LEU A 291 20.60 4.61 -3.51
C LEU A 291 21.58 5.79 -3.33
N ALA A 292 22.87 5.49 -3.23
CA ALA A 292 23.90 6.51 -3.04
C ALA A 292 23.83 7.61 -4.11
N GLY A 293 23.79 8.86 -3.68
CA GLY A 293 23.69 10.04 -4.52
C GLY A 293 22.28 10.44 -4.93
N SER A 294 21.24 9.68 -4.55
CA SER A 294 19.85 10.11 -4.79
C SER A 294 19.47 11.31 -3.91
N PRO A 295 18.53 12.18 -4.34
CA PRO A 295 18.00 13.25 -3.50
C PRO A 295 17.47 12.77 -2.13
N ALA A 296 16.93 11.55 -2.08
CA ALA A 296 16.47 10.96 -0.83
C ALA A 296 17.62 10.55 0.08
N ALA A 297 18.69 9.95 -0.46
CA ALA A 297 19.86 9.54 0.33
C ALA A 297 20.61 10.75 0.94
N GLU A 298 20.57 11.92 0.29
CA GLU A 298 21.20 13.13 0.81
C GLU A 298 20.54 13.67 2.09
N VAL A 299 19.26 13.39 2.30
CA VAL A 299 18.48 13.90 3.44
C VAL A 299 18.11 12.82 4.45
N ALA A 300 18.31 11.54 4.09
CA ALA A 300 17.89 10.42 4.93
C ALA A 300 18.87 10.11 6.05
N VAL A 301 18.34 9.65 7.18
CA VAL A 301 19.09 9.05 8.29
C VAL A 301 18.95 7.53 8.19
N ILE A 302 20.01 6.84 7.80
CA ILE A 302 19.98 5.41 7.53
C ILE A 302 20.61 4.62 8.68
N PRO A 303 19.89 3.67 9.32
CA PRO A 303 20.46 2.82 10.36
C PRO A 303 21.53 1.88 9.79
N GLU A 304 22.45 1.44 10.65
CA GLU A 304 23.46 0.44 10.30
C GLU A 304 22.86 -0.96 10.09
N GLY A 305 23.65 -1.86 9.49
CA GLY A 305 23.28 -3.27 9.27
C GLY A 305 22.67 -3.54 7.90
N ARG A 306 22.53 -4.82 7.57
CA ARG A 306 21.96 -5.28 6.29
C ARG A 306 20.44 -5.26 6.28
N ARG A 307 19.81 -5.55 7.42
CA ARG A 307 18.37 -5.40 7.62
C ARG A 307 18.11 -4.02 8.21
N LYS A 308 17.41 -3.19 7.47
CA LYS A 308 17.15 -1.80 7.82
C LYS A 308 15.67 -1.56 8.05
N THR A 309 15.32 -0.99 9.18
CA THR A 309 13.98 -0.50 9.46
C THR A 309 13.96 1.00 9.17
N LEU A 310 13.27 1.40 8.11
CA LEU A 310 13.19 2.77 7.64
C LEU A 310 11.77 3.30 7.89
N SER A 311 11.65 4.27 8.76
CA SER A 311 10.40 4.96 9.01
C SER A 311 10.30 6.18 8.09
N VAL A 312 9.31 6.19 7.21
CA VAL A 312 9.00 7.29 6.30
C VAL A 312 7.93 8.16 6.97
N GLU A 313 8.35 9.34 7.45
CA GLU A 313 7.45 10.30 8.10
C GLU A 313 6.56 11.00 7.06
N HIS A 314 5.29 11.18 7.38
CA HIS A 314 4.30 11.83 6.53
C HIS A 314 3.32 12.68 7.36
N PRO A 315 2.41 13.48 6.79
CA PRO A 315 1.58 14.42 7.56
C PRO A 315 0.77 13.82 8.72
N SER A 316 0.36 12.55 8.62
CA SER A 316 -0.46 11.88 9.65
C SER A 316 0.30 10.86 10.49
N GLY A 317 1.64 10.87 10.48
CA GLY A 317 2.48 9.95 11.26
C GLY A 317 3.62 9.35 10.43
N GLU A 318 3.85 8.04 10.54
CA GLU A 318 4.91 7.36 9.81
C GLU A 318 4.47 6.04 9.19
N THR A 319 5.23 5.61 8.20
CA THR A 319 5.10 4.29 7.58
C THR A 319 6.44 3.57 7.62
N THR A 320 6.47 2.44 8.31
CA THR A 320 7.69 1.66 8.52
C THR A 320 7.88 0.65 7.39
N CYS A 321 9.03 0.73 6.71
CA CYS A 321 9.52 -0.24 5.73
C CYS A 321 10.69 -1.02 6.33
N VAL A 322 10.70 -2.34 6.15
CA VAL A 322 11.83 -3.20 6.49
C VAL A 322 12.50 -3.64 5.19
N MET A 323 13.74 -3.23 5.00
CA MET A 323 14.51 -3.49 3.80
C MET A 323 15.62 -4.47 4.11
N GLU A 324 15.82 -5.49 3.28
CA GLU A 324 17.01 -6.35 3.36
C GLU A 324 17.92 -6.08 2.17
N LEU A 325 19.22 -5.97 2.45
CA LEU A 325 20.25 -5.70 1.47
C LEU A 325 21.10 -6.94 1.25
N ASP A 326 21.52 -7.16 0.02
CA ASP A 326 22.57 -8.14 -0.31
C ASP A 326 23.95 -7.65 0.13
N GLU A 327 24.99 -8.43 -0.22
CA GLU A 327 26.40 -8.10 0.10
C GLU A 327 26.91 -6.89 -0.67
N GLN A 328 26.28 -6.56 -1.79
CA GLN A 328 26.60 -5.41 -2.63
C GLN A 328 25.83 -4.15 -2.21
N GLY A 329 24.90 -4.27 -1.23
CA GLY A 329 24.07 -3.17 -0.74
C GLY A 329 22.81 -2.91 -1.58
N ALA A 330 22.48 -3.79 -2.52
CA ALA A 330 21.22 -3.71 -3.26
C ALA A 330 20.05 -4.25 -2.42
N VAL A 331 18.87 -3.63 -2.59
CA VAL A 331 17.64 -4.06 -1.91
C VAL A 331 17.16 -5.37 -2.54
N VAL A 332 17.13 -6.46 -1.76
CA VAL A 332 16.63 -7.77 -2.18
C VAL A 332 15.22 -8.05 -1.72
N THR A 333 14.82 -7.50 -0.55
CA THR A 333 13.44 -7.55 -0.09
C THR A 333 13.02 -6.22 0.50
N ALA A 334 11.73 -5.91 0.33
CA ALA A 334 11.10 -4.77 0.95
C ALA A 334 9.80 -5.25 1.61
N ALA A 335 9.74 -5.17 2.93
CA ALA A 335 8.56 -5.52 3.69
C ALA A 335 8.01 -4.29 4.40
N MET A 336 6.69 -4.26 4.57
CA MET A 336 6.01 -3.24 5.37
C MET A 336 5.40 -3.87 6.60
N LEU A 337 5.66 -3.25 7.73
CA LEU A 337 5.00 -3.63 8.96
C LEU A 337 3.53 -3.19 8.91
N ARG A 338 2.63 -4.17 9.03
CA ARG A 338 1.21 -3.95 9.20
C ARG A 338 0.69 -4.76 10.39
N THR A 339 -0.55 -4.55 10.75
CA THR A 339 -1.27 -5.34 11.75
C THR A 339 -2.68 -5.61 11.24
N ALA A 340 -3.32 -6.65 11.75
CA ALA A 340 -4.72 -6.94 11.47
C ALA A 340 -5.49 -7.22 12.76
N ARG A 341 -6.81 -7.24 12.67
CA ARG A 341 -7.69 -7.66 13.75
C ARG A 341 -8.97 -8.27 13.19
N LYS A 342 -9.28 -9.47 13.62
CA LYS A 342 -10.60 -10.05 13.40
C LYS A 342 -11.61 -9.35 14.31
N LEU A 343 -12.67 -8.82 13.75
CA LEU A 343 -13.72 -8.09 14.47
C LEU A 343 -14.98 -8.94 14.63
N MET A 344 -15.32 -9.72 13.59
CA MET A 344 -16.48 -10.61 13.58
C MET A 344 -16.22 -11.76 12.60
N ASP A 345 -16.78 -12.92 12.89
CA ASP A 345 -16.89 -14.06 11.98
C ASP A 345 -18.33 -14.59 12.06
N GLY A 346 -19.03 -14.66 10.91
CA GLY A 346 -20.43 -15.03 10.87
C GLY A 346 -21.02 -14.97 9.47
N GLU A 347 -22.30 -14.67 9.38
CA GLU A 347 -23.03 -14.49 8.13
C GLU A 347 -23.50 -13.05 7.99
N VAL A 348 -23.50 -12.53 6.76
CA VAL A 348 -24.11 -11.26 6.37
C VAL A 348 -25.27 -11.52 5.42
N PHE A 349 -26.33 -10.76 5.58
CA PHE A 349 -27.58 -10.86 4.81
C PHE A 349 -27.73 -9.67 3.86
N ALA A 350 -28.15 -9.94 2.61
CA ALA A 350 -28.41 -8.93 1.60
C ALA A 350 -29.90 -8.59 1.45
#